data_dd85e0e4ed3da93e40f044e51f24155c
#
_entry.id   dd85e0e4ed3da93e40f044e51f24155c
#
_cell.length_a   1.000
_cell.length_b   1.000
_cell.length_c   1.000
_cell.angle_alpha   90.00
_cell.angle_beta   90.00
_cell.angle_gamma   90.00
#
_symmetry.space_group_name_H-M   'P 1'
#
loop_
_entity.id
_entity.type
_entity.pdbx_description
1 polymer ?
#
loop_
_entity_poly.entity_id
_entity_poly.type
_entity_poly.pdbx_seq_one_letter_code
_entity_poly.pdbx_strand_id
1 'polypeptide(L)' 'MATRQDVRVKMAEFLRHPLHKVTDQAVLTDLVTDSMILVNMVIELQEDLGVRLVQDDLKDVKTVGQLLAVFEGKMTR' A
#
# COMPACT_ATOMS: atom_id res chain seq x y z
N MET A 1 16.31 6.74 0.61
CA MET A 1 15.66 6.06 -0.51
C MET A 1 14.55 5.15 0.00
N ALA A 2 13.35 5.25 -0.56
CA ALA A 2 12.22 4.44 -0.09
C ALA A 2 12.38 2.98 -0.53
N THR A 3 12.13 2.05 0.39
CA THR A 3 12.18 0.63 0.12
C THR A 3 10.79 0.04 0.30
N ARG A 4 10.65 -1.24 -0.07
CA ARG A 4 9.41 -1.98 0.15
C ARG A 4 9.00 -1.94 1.63
N GLN A 5 9.97 -2.07 2.53
CA GLN A 5 9.71 -2.02 3.96
C GLN A 5 9.24 -0.63 4.41
N ASP A 6 9.80 0.43 3.83
CA ASP A 6 9.37 1.79 4.14
C ASP A 6 7.90 1.99 3.78
N VAL A 7 7.47 1.45 2.63
CA VAL A 7 6.08 1.54 2.20
C VAL A 7 5.18 0.78 3.18
N ARG A 8 5.62 -0.39 3.61
CA ARG A 8 4.86 -1.20 4.58
C ARG A 8 4.67 -0.45 5.90
N VAL A 9 5.74 0.20 6.38
CA VAL A 9 5.66 0.99 7.61
C VAL A 9 4.66 2.11 7.46
N LYS A 10 4.69 2.82 6.33
CA LYS A 10 3.74 3.89 6.07
C LYS A 10 2.30 3.38 6.04
N MET A 11 2.08 2.20 5.44
CA MET A 11 0.77 1.57 5.41
C MET A 11 0.28 1.26 6.83
N ALA A 12 1.16 0.67 7.64
CA ALA A 12 0.80 0.31 9.01
C ALA A 12 0.42 1.56 9.81
N GLU A 13 1.19 2.63 9.64
CA GLU A 13 0.90 3.89 10.33
C GLU A 13 -0.43 4.47 9.89
N PHE A 14 -0.69 4.48 8.59
CA PHE A 14 -1.94 5.02 8.06
C PHE A 14 -3.14 4.23 8.56
N LEU A 15 -3.02 2.90 8.56
CA LEU A 15 -4.10 2.00 8.94
C LEU A 15 -4.21 1.85 10.46
N ARG A 16 -3.22 2.34 11.21
CA ARG A 16 -3.16 2.22 12.67
C ARG A 16 -3.16 0.76 13.13
N HIS A 17 -2.44 -0.06 12.39
CA HIS A 17 -2.23 -1.46 12.72
C HIS A 17 -0.79 -1.69 13.12
N PRO A 18 -0.53 -2.65 14.01
CA PRO A 18 0.85 -3.05 14.31
C PRO A 18 1.52 -3.56 13.03
N LEU A 19 2.81 -3.25 12.89
CA LEU A 19 3.55 -3.63 11.69
C LEU A 19 3.47 -5.13 11.41
N HIS A 20 3.50 -5.96 12.47
CA HIS A 20 3.48 -7.42 12.31
C HIS A 20 2.16 -7.95 11.72
N LYS A 21 1.11 -7.14 11.72
CA LYS A 21 -0.16 -7.52 11.10
C LYS A 21 -0.26 -7.11 9.64
N VAL A 22 0.65 -6.27 9.18
CA VAL A 22 0.67 -5.80 7.79
C VAL A 22 1.66 -6.66 7.01
N THR A 23 1.34 -7.94 6.89
CA THR A 23 2.17 -8.92 6.18
C THR A 23 1.81 -8.95 4.71
N ASP A 24 2.68 -9.56 3.91
CA ASP A 24 2.45 -9.68 2.47
C ASP A 24 1.15 -10.43 2.15
N GLN A 25 0.80 -11.41 2.97
CA GLN A 25 -0.41 -12.19 2.76
C GLN A 25 -1.68 -11.54 3.29
N ALA A 26 -1.56 -10.46 4.07
CA ALA A 26 -2.72 -9.80 4.63
C ALA A 26 -3.59 -9.23 3.51
N VAL A 27 -4.89 -9.50 3.59
CA VAL A 27 -5.85 -8.99 2.62
C VAL A 27 -6.21 -7.57 3.02
N LEU A 28 -6.07 -6.64 2.09
CA LEU A 28 -6.26 -5.22 2.38
C LEU A 28 -7.64 -4.91 2.97
N THR A 29 -8.69 -5.53 2.43
CA THR A 29 -10.04 -5.29 2.91
C THR A 29 -10.29 -5.86 4.31
N ASP A 30 -9.42 -6.76 4.78
CA ASP A 30 -9.51 -7.28 6.15
C ASP A 30 -8.91 -6.32 7.16
N LEU A 31 -8.08 -5.38 6.70
CA LEU A 31 -7.39 -4.43 7.57
C LEU A 31 -8.20 -3.17 7.83
N VAL A 32 -9.27 -2.96 7.08
CA VAL A 32 -10.10 -1.76 7.20
C VAL A 32 -11.57 -2.14 7.20
N THR A 33 -12.40 -1.27 7.79
CA THR A 33 -13.85 -1.46 7.79
C THR A 33 -14.51 -0.78 6.60
N ASP A 34 -13.80 0.16 5.96
CA ASP A 34 -14.34 0.94 4.84
C ASP A 34 -13.28 0.99 3.74
N SER A 35 -13.66 0.58 2.54
CA SER A 35 -12.75 0.55 1.41
C SER A 35 -12.23 1.95 1.01
N MET A 36 -12.95 3.00 1.38
CA MET A 36 -12.48 4.36 1.12
C MET A 36 -11.19 4.68 1.87
N ILE A 37 -10.97 4.01 3.00
CA ILE A 37 -9.71 4.16 3.73
C ILE A 37 -8.55 3.68 2.88
N LEU A 38 -8.75 2.60 2.12
CA LEU A 38 -7.73 2.10 1.22
C LEU A 38 -7.44 3.07 0.08
N VAL A 39 -8.48 3.68 -0.47
CA VAL A 39 -8.31 4.67 -1.53
C VAL A 39 -7.49 5.86 -1.01
N ASN A 40 -7.84 6.36 0.16
CA ASN A 40 -7.12 7.47 0.77
C ASN A 40 -5.67 7.10 1.05
N MET A 41 -5.42 5.87 1.52
CA MET A 41 -4.08 5.39 1.78
C MET A 41 -3.23 5.37 0.51
N VAL A 42 -3.79 4.88 -0.57
CA VAL A 42 -3.08 4.81 -1.85
C VAL A 42 -2.72 6.22 -2.32
N ILE A 43 -3.64 7.16 -2.18
CA ILE A 43 -3.40 8.55 -2.57
C ILE A 43 -2.25 9.14 -1.74
N GLU A 44 -2.29 8.94 -0.42
CA GLU A 44 -1.23 9.44 0.47
C GLU A 44 0.12 8.84 0.11
N LEU A 45 0.15 7.53 -0.16
CA LEU A 45 1.41 6.86 -0.50
C LEU A 45 1.97 7.39 -1.82
N GLN A 46 1.11 7.66 -2.80
CA GLN A 46 1.56 8.23 -4.07
C GLN A 46 2.22 9.60 -3.85
N GLU A 47 1.64 10.42 -3.00
CA GLU A 47 2.18 11.74 -2.70
C GLU A 47 3.50 11.63 -1.96
N ASP A 48 3.57 10.76 -0.95
CA ASP A 48 4.76 10.59 -0.12
C ASP A 48 5.93 10.02 -0.92
N LEU A 49 5.65 9.12 -1.85
CA LEU A 49 6.70 8.43 -2.61
C LEU A 49 6.99 9.11 -3.95
N GLY A 50 6.19 10.08 -4.32
CA GLY A 50 6.38 10.77 -5.60
C GLY A 50 6.12 9.90 -6.81
N VAL A 51 5.23 8.92 -6.68
CA VAL A 51 4.86 8.04 -7.77
C VAL A 51 3.39 8.21 -8.11
N ARG A 52 2.99 7.74 -9.28
CA ARG A 52 1.60 7.82 -9.72
C ARG A 52 1.13 6.45 -10.17
N LEU A 53 0.03 6.00 -9.60
CA LEU A 53 -0.62 4.77 -10.00
C LEU A 53 -1.86 5.09 -10.80
N VAL A 54 -2.18 4.22 -11.75
CA VAL A 54 -3.43 4.32 -12.50
C VAL A 54 -4.35 3.19 -12.04
N GLN A 55 -5.61 3.27 -12.41
CA GLN A 55 -6.61 2.31 -11.97
C GLN A 55 -6.24 0.88 -12.36
N ASP A 56 -5.66 0.70 -13.55
CA ASP A 56 -5.22 -0.62 -14.01
C ASP A 56 -4.15 -1.23 -13.11
N ASP A 57 -3.30 -0.40 -12.51
CA ASP A 57 -2.26 -0.89 -11.60
C ASP A 57 -2.86 -1.55 -10.36
N LEU A 58 -4.05 -1.13 -9.96
CA LEU A 58 -4.70 -1.58 -8.73
C LEU A 58 -5.77 -2.64 -8.97
N LYS A 59 -6.03 -2.95 -10.22
CA LYS A 59 -7.13 -3.82 -10.62
C LYS A 59 -7.10 -5.19 -9.95
N ASP A 60 -5.93 -5.80 -9.86
CA ASP A 60 -5.78 -7.15 -9.32
C ASP A 60 -5.15 -7.16 -7.93
N VAL A 61 -5.02 -6.00 -7.32
CA VAL A 61 -4.40 -5.88 -6.00
C VAL A 61 -5.41 -6.22 -4.92
N LYS A 62 -5.09 -7.25 -4.12
CA LYS A 62 -5.95 -7.70 -3.01
C LYS A 62 -5.18 -7.76 -1.70
N THR A 63 -3.89 -8.02 -1.76
CA THR A 63 -3.06 -8.18 -0.56
C THR A 63 -2.06 -7.05 -0.43
N VAL A 64 -1.51 -6.93 0.78
CA VAL A 64 -0.45 -5.96 1.06
C VAL A 64 0.73 -6.19 0.13
N GLY A 65 1.14 -7.45 -0.04
CA GLY A 65 2.28 -7.78 -0.88
C GLY A 65 2.09 -7.36 -2.33
N GLN A 66 0.88 -7.53 -2.85
CA GLN A 66 0.56 -7.12 -4.22
C GLN A 66 0.65 -5.61 -4.37
N LEU A 67 0.13 -4.87 -3.39
CA LEU A 67 0.21 -3.41 -3.42
C LEU A 67 1.66 -2.93 -3.31
N LEU A 68 2.43 -3.56 -2.42
CA LEU A 68 3.85 -3.23 -2.28
C LEU A 68 4.61 -3.47 -3.58
N ALA A 69 4.29 -4.55 -4.28
CA ALA A 69 4.93 -4.86 -5.57
C ALA A 69 4.63 -3.79 -6.61
N VAL A 70 3.41 -3.27 -6.63
CA VAL A 70 3.04 -2.20 -7.56
C VAL A 70 3.85 -0.94 -7.26
N PHE A 71 3.91 -0.53 -6.00
CA PHE A 71 4.70 0.65 -5.61
C PHE A 71 6.18 0.45 -5.92
N GLU A 72 6.70 -0.72 -5.59
CA GLU A 72 8.10 -1.04 -5.84
C GLU A 72 8.45 -0.93 -7.32
N GLY A 73 7.57 -1.43 -8.19
CA GLY A 73 7.76 -1.33 -9.63
C GLY A 73 7.79 0.11 -10.12
N LYS A 74 7.04 0.99 -9.48
CA LYS A 74 7.04 2.41 -9.85
C LYS A 74 8.26 3.15 -9.31
N MET A 75 8.79 2.70 -8.18
CA MET A 75 9.93 3.36 -7.54
C MET A 75 11.27 3.00 -8.15
N THR A 76 11.37 1.86 -8.81
CA THR A 76 12.64 1.35 -9.34
C THR A 76 12.99 1.85 -10.72
N ARG A 77 12.29 2.80 -11.22
CA ARG A 77 12.54 3.35 -12.53
C ARG A 77 13.66 4.35 -12.59
#